data_36930d6c83cedc6fbbce381453cbc633
#
_entry.id   36930d6c83cedc6fbbce381453cbc633
#
_cell.length_a   1.000
_cell.length_b   1.000
_cell.length_c   1.000
_cell.angle_alpha   90.00
_cell.angle_beta   90.00
_cell.angle_gamma   90.00
#
_symmetry.space_group_name_H-M   'P 1'
#
loop_
_entity.id
_entity.type
_entity.pdbx_description
1 polymer ?
#
loop_
_entity_poly.entity_id
_entity_poly.type
_entity_poly.pdbx_seq_one_letter_code
_entity_poly.pdbx_strand_id
1 'polypeptide(L)'
;HLLLSGAPGVGKTTLAKILFQELKVDAYDILEINASRENSVDTVRDKIINFVQIMPFGAFKYVLLDEADYITPNGQAALRGVMETYHTSARFILTCNYPNRVIPALHSRCQGFHIETIDKNEFTARVATILIDQKVEQDIETLDTYVKATYPDLRKCINMVQMNTRDGKLVPPAKGDSHQQDYRLKMVELFKEGKIN
;
A
#
# COMPACT_ATOMS: atom_id res chain seq x y z
N HIS A 1 -16.12 9.85 -2.76
CA HIS A 1 -15.31 8.65 -2.68
C HIS A 1 -13.90 8.93 -3.19
N LEU A 2 -12.89 8.18 -2.73
CA LEU A 2 -11.49 8.37 -3.09
C LEU A 2 -10.94 7.08 -3.73
N LEU A 3 -10.05 7.24 -4.70
CA LEU A 3 -9.23 6.16 -5.26
C LEU A 3 -7.75 6.54 -5.14
N LEU A 4 -7.03 5.86 -4.27
CA LEU A 4 -5.60 6.07 -4.03
C LEU A 4 -4.81 5.02 -4.82
N SER A 5 -4.10 5.45 -5.85
CA SER A 5 -3.26 4.59 -6.69
C SER A 5 -1.78 4.88 -6.48
N GLY A 6 -0.91 3.93 -6.81
CA GLY A 6 0.54 4.12 -6.74
C GLY A 6 1.28 2.80 -6.53
N ALA A 7 2.61 2.84 -6.54
CA ALA A 7 3.46 1.68 -6.36
C ALA A 7 3.24 0.98 -5.01
N PRO A 8 3.57 -0.32 -4.88
CA PRO A 8 3.59 -0.98 -3.59
C PRO A 8 4.52 -0.27 -2.60
N GLY A 9 4.13 -0.22 -1.32
CA GLY A 9 4.97 0.33 -0.25
C GLY A 9 5.03 1.86 -0.14
N VAL A 10 4.34 2.63 -1.01
CA VAL A 10 4.33 4.11 -0.97
C VAL A 10 3.40 4.72 0.09
N GLY A 11 2.66 3.91 0.85
CA GLY A 11 1.87 4.39 1.98
C GLY A 11 0.37 4.68 1.70
N LYS A 12 -0.22 4.17 0.59
CA LYS A 12 -1.64 4.36 0.24
C LYS A 12 -2.61 4.04 1.39
N THR A 13 -2.51 2.84 1.95
CA THR A 13 -3.35 2.39 3.07
C THR A 13 -3.08 3.20 4.34
N THR A 14 -1.83 3.58 4.58
CA THR A 14 -1.44 4.44 5.70
C THR A 14 -2.09 5.82 5.58
N LEU A 15 -2.06 6.41 4.38
CA LEU A 15 -2.71 7.69 4.10
C LEU A 15 -4.21 7.63 4.39
N ALA A 16 -4.89 6.57 3.94
CA ALA A 16 -6.31 6.38 4.23
C ALA A 16 -6.59 6.32 5.74
N LYS A 17 -5.74 5.63 6.51
CA LYS A 17 -5.88 5.55 7.97
C LYS A 17 -5.61 6.88 8.67
N ILE A 18 -4.61 7.63 8.22
CA ILE A 18 -4.33 8.99 8.72
C ILE A 18 -5.54 9.90 8.46
N LEU A 19 -6.17 9.82 7.28
CA LEU A 19 -7.38 10.60 6.98
C LEU A 19 -8.51 10.31 7.99
N PHE A 20 -8.71 9.06 8.41
CA PHE A 20 -9.71 8.74 9.44
C PHE A 20 -9.34 9.35 10.80
N GLN A 21 -8.06 9.34 11.16
CA GLN A 21 -7.59 9.94 12.41
C GLN A 21 -7.76 11.47 12.42
N GLU A 22 -7.35 12.14 11.34
CA GLU A 22 -7.48 13.60 11.20
C GLU A 22 -8.95 14.06 11.18
N LEU A 23 -9.82 13.27 10.54
CA LEU A 23 -11.26 13.52 10.53
C LEU A 23 -11.95 13.10 11.83
N LYS A 24 -11.21 12.50 12.79
CA LYS A 24 -11.71 11.97 14.07
C LYS A 24 -12.90 11.03 13.88
N VAL A 25 -12.81 10.18 12.87
CA VAL A 25 -13.87 9.20 12.58
C VAL A 25 -13.90 8.15 13.69
N ASP A 26 -15.11 7.88 14.20
CA ASP A 26 -15.31 6.83 15.19
C ASP A 26 -14.97 5.44 14.58
N ALA A 27 -14.30 4.58 15.36
CA ALA A 27 -13.92 3.25 14.91
C ALA A 27 -15.13 2.39 14.46
N TYR A 28 -16.30 2.59 15.08
CA TYR A 28 -17.54 1.92 14.67
C TYR A 28 -18.10 2.41 13.33
N ASP A 29 -17.60 3.53 12.81
CA ASP A 29 -17.96 4.07 11.51
C ASP A 29 -16.95 3.73 10.42
N ILE A 30 -15.97 2.87 10.70
CA ILE A 30 -14.95 2.43 9.75
C ILE A 30 -15.05 0.92 9.52
N LEU A 31 -15.17 0.51 8.25
CA LEU A 31 -15.04 -0.87 7.80
C LEU A 31 -13.80 -0.99 6.92
N GLU A 32 -12.84 -1.80 7.34
CA GLU A 32 -11.66 -2.12 6.53
C GLU A 32 -11.79 -3.52 5.94
N ILE A 33 -11.66 -3.63 4.63
CA ILE A 33 -11.65 -4.91 3.89
C ILE A 33 -10.40 -4.94 3.02
N ASN A 34 -9.63 -6.01 3.12
CA ASN A 34 -8.55 -6.29 2.18
C ASN A 34 -9.05 -7.23 1.09
N ALA A 35 -9.18 -6.71 -0.13
CA ALA A 35 -9.76 -7.43 -1.26
C ALA A 35 -8.88 -8.58 -1.77
N SER A 36 -7.59 -8.59 -1.46
CA SER A 36 -6.71 -9.71 -1.82
C SER A 36 -6.90 -10.93 -0.93
N ARG A 37 -7.44 -10.73 0.28
CA ARG A 37 -7.71 -11.82 1.23
C ARG A 37 -9.17 -12.30 1.16
N GLU A 38 -10.09 -11.38 0.92
CA GLU A 38 -11.52 -11.63 0.83
C GLU A 38 -11.97 -11.50 -0.62
N ASN A 39 -11.85 -12.56 -1.41
CA ASN A 39 -12.09 -12.55 -2.86
C ASN A 39 -13.50 -13.03 -3.26
N SER A 40 -14.33 -13.45 -2.30
CA SER A 40 -15.74 -13.74 -2.59
C SER A 40 -16.53 -12.43 -2.75
N VAL A 41 -17.01 -12.20 -3.96
CA VAL A 41 -17.80 -11.00 -4.34
C VAL A 41 -19.01 -10.82 -3.44
N ASP A 42 -19.76 -11.92 -3.19
CA ASP A 42 -20.96 -11.89 -2.38
C ASP A 42 -20.66 -11.58 -0.92
N THR A 43 -19.58 -12.18 -0.37
CA THR A 43 -19.17 -11.93 1.02
C THR A 43 -18.78 -10.47 1.23
N VAL A 44 -17.99 -9.90 0.32
CA VAL A 44 -17.56 -8.48 0.40
C VAL A 44 -18.77 -7.56 0.27
N ARG A 45 -19.65 -7.84 -0.71
CA ARG A 45 -20.88 -7.08 -0.93
C ARG A 45 -21.79 -7.08 0.30
N ASP A 46 -22.04 -8.25 0.86
CA ASP A 46 -22.96 -8.40 2.00
C ASP A 46 -22.40 -7.74 3.27
N LYS A 47 -21.09 -7.87 3.51
CA LYS A 47 -20.42 -7.16 4.61
C LYS A 47 -20.59 -5.64 4.48
N ILE A 48 -20.35 -5.10 3.27
CA ILE A 48 -20.48 -3.67 3.03
C ILE A 48 -21.92 -3.22 3.22
N ILE A 49 -22.91 -3.92 2.62
CA ILE A 49 -24.32 -3.57 2.72
C ILE A 49 -24.76 -3.58 4.19
N ASN A 50 -24.48 -4.63 4.93
CA ASN A 50 -24.85 -4.74 6.33
C ASN A 50 -24.23 -3.59 7.16
N PHE A 51 -23.01 -3.19 6.86
CA PHE A 51 -22.33 -2.12 7.57
C PHE A 51 -22.91 -0.73 7.24
N VAL A 52 -23.17 -0.43 5.95
CA VAL A 52 -23.61 0.90 5.54
C VAL A 52 -25.12 1.15 5.78
N GLN A 53 -25.88 0.09 6.08
CA GLN A 53 -27.27 0.19 6.51
C GLN A 53 -27.42 0.65 7.96
N ILE A 54 -26.40 0.46 8.76
CA ILE A 54 -26.38 0.91 10.16
C ILE A 54 -26.16 2.42 10.19
N MET A 55 -26.94 3.11 11.01
CA MET A 55 -26.81 4.56 11.18
C MET A 55 -25.41 4.92 11.69
N PRO A 56 -24.70 5.89 11.07
CA PRO A 56 -23.39 6.31 11.56
C PRO A 56 -23.50 7.05 12.89
N PHE A 57 -22.47 6.94 13.73
CA PHE A 57 -22.32 7.78 14.91
C PHE A 57 -21.93 9.21 14.53
N GLY A 58 -21.11 9.36 13.47
CA GLY A 58 -20.73 10.64 12.89
C GLY A 58 -21.57 11.02 11.68
N ALA A 59 -20.95 11.70 10.71
CA ALA A 59 -21.63 12.15 9.49
C ALA A 59 -21.80 11.02 8.46
N PHE A 60 -20.88 10.06 8.40
CA PHE A 60 -20.84 9.02 7.37
C PHE A 60 -20.27 7.71 7.93
N LYS A 61 -20.68 6.58 7.35
CA LYS A 61 -19.94 5.33 7.37
C LYS A 61 -18.79 5.39 6.36
N TYR A 62 -17.63 4.87 6.72
CA TYR A 62 -16.44 4.84 5.88
C TYR A 62 -16.05 3.41 5.56
N VAL A 63 -15.86 3.11 4.29
CA VAL A 63 -15.45 1.78 3.82
C VAL A 63 -14.08 1.93 3.15
N LEU A 64 -13.05 1.32 3.74
CA LEU A 64 -11.72 1.20 3.15
C LEU A 64 -11.60 -0.15 2.45
N LEU A 65 -11.48 -0.12 1.14
CA LEU A 65 -11.20 -1.29 0.30
C LEU A 65 -9.74 -1.27 -0.09
N ASP A 66 -8.93 -1.98 0.65
CA ASP A 66 -7.50 -2.10 0.37
C ASP A 66 -7.26 -3.13 -0.73
N GLU A 67 -6.36 -2.82 -1.67
CA GLU A 67 -6.05 -3.65 -2.84
C GLU A 67 -7.29 -3.94 -3.73
N ALA A 68 -8.10 -2.91 -4.01
CA ALA A 68 -9.34 -3.02 -4.77
C ALA A 68 -9.15 -3.55 -6.22
N ASP A 69 -7.94 -3.49 -6.76
CA ASP A 69 -7.54 -4.08 -8.05
C ASP A 69 -7.52 -5.62 -8.05
N TYR A 70 -7.69 -6.27 -6.89
CA TYR A 70 -7.92 -7.72 -6.77
C TYR A 70 -9.40 -8.12 -6.85
N ILE A 71 -10.33 -7.16 -6.72
CA ILE A 71 -11.77 -7.44 -6.90
C ILE A 71 -12.03 -7.76 -8.37
N THR A 72 -12.79 -8.84 -8.62
CA THR A 72 -13.17 -9.19 -10.00
C THR A 72 -14.02 -8.09 -10.64
N PRO A 73 -14.04 -7.97 -11.99
CA PRO A 73 -14.88 -6.96 -12.67
C PRO A 73 -16.37 -7.02 -12.27
N ASN A 74 -16.93 -8.21 -12.05
CA ASN A 74 -18.29 -8.39 -11.58
C ASN A 74 -18.47 -7.86 -10.16
N GLY A 75 -17.48 -8.09 -9.27
CA GLY A 75 -17.49 -7.54 -7.92
C GLY A 75 -17.40 -6.02 -7.90
N GLN A 76 -16.58 -5.45 -8.75
CA GLN A 76 -16.47 -4.01 -8.92
C GLN A 76 -17.77 -3.40 -9.47
N ALA A 77 -18.46 -4.09 -10.38
CA ALA A 77 -19.78 -3.66 -10.88
C ALA A 77 -20.85 -3.69 -9.76
N ALA A 78 -20.83 -4.72 -8.91
CA ALA A 78 -21.71 -4.78 -7.74
C ALA A 78 -21.40 -3.66 -6.73
N LEU A 79 -20.11 -3.41 -6.45
CA LEU A 79 -19.65 -2.32 -5.59
C LEU A 79 -20.13 -0.95 -6.10
N ARG A 80 -20.11 -0.72 -7.42
CA ARG A 80 -20.66 0.49 -8.02
C ARG A 80 -22.10 0.71 -7.60
N GLY A 81 -22.95 -0.32 -7.67
CA GLY A 81 -24.34 -0.23 -7.26
C GLY A 81 -24.51 0.15 -5.78
N VAL A 82 -23.68 -0.45 -4.90
CA VAL A 82 -23.67 -0.10 -3.47
C VAL A 82 -23.24 1.34 -3.25
N MET A 83 -22.21 1.81 -3.92
CA MET A 83 -21.74 3.19 -3.83
C MET A 83 -22.79 4.20 -4.28
N GLU A 84 -23.56 3.87 -5.34
CA GLU A 84 -24.67 4.69 -5.82
C GLU A 84 -25.84 4.74 -4.83
N THR A 85 -26.18 3.61 -4.25
CA THR A 85 -27.30 3.51 -3.30
C THR A 85 -27.04 4.25 -2.01
N TYR A 86 -25.81 4.15 -1.49
CA TYR A 86 -25.47 4.66 -0.15
C TYR A 86 -24.60 5.94 -0.18
N HIS A 87 -24.55 6.66 -1.30
CA HIS A 87 -23.71 7.85 -1.46
C HIS A 87 -24.02 8.98 -0.45
N THR A 88 -25.23 9.03 0.10
CA THR A 88 -25.64 10.03 1.09
C THR A 88 -25.10 9.71 2.49
N SER A 89 -24.99 8.42 2.85
CA SER A 89 -24.63 7.94 4.19
C SER A 89 -23.25 7.31 4.29
N ALA A 90 -22.61 6.95 3.17
CA ALA A 90 -21.32 6.28 3.16
C ALA A 90 -20.27 6.94 2.25
N ARG A 91 -19.01 6.81 2.64
CA ARG A 91 -17.84 7.22 1.85
C ARG A 91 -16.91 6.04 1.66
N PHE A 92 -16.43 5.87 0.44
CA PHE A 92 -15.55 4.78 0.07
C PHE A 92 -14.15 5.33 -0.22
N ILE A 93 -13.14 4.65 0.30
CA ILE A 93 -11.73 4.86 -0.02
C ILE A 93 -11.21 3.54 -0.59
N LEU A 94 -10.81 3.56 -1.85
CA LEU A 94 -10.23 2.43 -2.55
C LEU A 94 -8.73 2.65 -2.67
N THR A 95 -7.92 1.63 -2.40
CA THR A 95 -6.50 1.65 -2.74
C THR A 95 -6.22 0.65 -3.85
N CYS A 96 -5.29 0.92 -4.74
CA CYS A 96 -4.88 -0.01 -5.79
C CYS A 96 -3.40 0.19 -6.17
N ASN A 97 -2.76 -0.90 -6.62
CA ASN A 97 -1.44 -0.83 -7.21
C ASN A 97 -1.53 -0.65 -8.73
N TYR A 98 -2.57 -1.20 -9.34
CA TYR A 98 -2.79 -1.20 -10.79
C TYR A 98 -4.12 -0.54 -11.14
N PRO A 99 -4.16 0.80 -11.34
CA PRO A 99 -5.41 1.52 -11.61
C PRO A 99 -6.12 1.04 -12.88
N ASN A 100 -5.40 0.48 -13.84
CA ASN A 100 -5.97 -0.12 -15.06
C ASN A 100 -6.80 -1.39 -14.82
N ARG A 101 -6.70 -2.01 -13.64
CA ARG A 101 -7.55 -3.13 -13.23
C ARG A 101 -8.85 -2.69 -12.56
N VAL A 102 -8.97 -1.41 -12.23
CA VAL A 102 -10.19 -0.83 -11.70
C VAL A 102 -11.07 -0.39 -12.86
N ILE A 103 -12.34 -0.80 -12.88
CA ILE A 103 -13.24 -0.51 -13.99
C ILE A 103 -13.52 1.00 -14.12
N PRO A 104 -13.73 1.51 -15.35
CA PRO A 104 -14.00 2.95 -15.59
C PRO A 104 -15.20 3.48 -14.78
N ALA A 105 -16.18 2.64 -14.51
CA ALA A 105 -17.35 2.99 -13.73
C ALA A 105 -17.04 3.34 -12.27
N LEU A 106 -16.00 2.78 -11.65
CA LEU A 106 -15.52 3.17 -10.33
C LEU A 106 -14.63 4.41 -10.40
N HIS A 107 -13.78 4.52 -11.43
CA HIS A 107 -12.98 5.73 -11.66
C HIS A 107 -13.84 6.98 -11.76
N SER A 108 -14.98 6.92 -12.47
CA SER A 108 -15.90 8.07 -12.63
C SER A 108 -16.60 8.47 -11.33
N ARG A 109 -16.65 7.61 -10.31
CA ARG A 109 -17.31 7.86 -9.01
C ARG A 109 -16.34 8.23 -7.89
N CYS A 110 -15.05 8.06 -8.12
CA CYS A 110 -14.02 8.37 -7.16
C CYS A 110 -13.19 9.55 -7.63
N GLN A 111 -12.80 10.41 -6.70
CA GLN A 111 -11.71 11.34 -6.93
C GLN A 111 -10.41 10.53 -6.87
N GLY A 112 -9.71 10.43 -8.00
CA GLY A 112 -8.45 9.70 -8.10
C GLY A 112 -7.27 10.56 -7.63
N PHE A 113 -6.41 9.95 -6.81
CA PHE A 113 -5.11 10.50 -6.41
C PHE A 113 -4.04 9.46 -6.71
N HIS A 114 -3.05 9.86 -7.48
CA HIS A 114 -1.86 9.06 -7.71
C HIS A 114 -0.81 9.44 -6.67
N ILE A 115 -0.39 8.46 -5.86
CA ILE A 115 0.66 8.63 -4.86
C ILE A 115 1.98 8.31 -5.54
N GLU A 116 2.75 9.34 -5.81
CA GLU A 116 4.08 9.21 -6.38
C GLU A 116 5.07 8.66 -5.36
N THR A 117 6.18 8.16 -5.86
CA THR A 117 7.31 7.77 -5.02
C THR A 117 7.97 9.03 -4.46
N ILE A 118 8.25 9.05 -3.18
CA ILE A 118 9.00 10.14 -2.56
C ILE A 118 10.43 10.22 -3.10
N ASP A 119 11.04 11.38 -3.05
CA ASP A 119 12.46 11.55 -3.39
C ASP A 119 13.35 10.62 -2.56
N LYS A 120 14.45 10.17 -3.16
CA LYS A 120 15.36 9.22 -2.51
C LYS A 120 15.98 9.78 -1.23
N ASN A 121 16.24 11.10 -1.18
CA ASN A 121 16.82 11.72 0.02
C ASN A 121 15.77 11.78 1.14
N GLU A 122 14.53 12.12 0.83
CA GLU A 122 13.42 12.09 1.78
C GLU A 122 13.12 10.68 2.27
N PHE A 123 13.19 9.69 1.36
CA PHE A 123 13.08 8.27 1.72
C PHE A 123 14.17 7.87 2.72
N THR A 124 15.43 8.22 2.43
CA THR A 124 16.57 7.93 3.31
C THR A 124 16.42 8.62 4.67
N ALA A 125 16.05 9.89 4.67
CA ALA A 125 15.80 10.66 5.88
C ALA A 125 14.69 10.03 6.73
N ARG A 126 13.61 9.54 6.10
CA ARG A 126 12.51 8.88 6.81
C ARG A 126 12.95 7.58 7.47
N VAL A 127 13.73 6.75 6.77
CA VAL A 127 14.27 5.50 7.35
C VAL A 127 15.22 5.83 8.51
N ALA A 128 16.11 6.80 8.34
CA ALA A 128 17.02 7.26 9.39
C ALA A 128 16.25 7.74 10.64
N THR A 129 15.20 8.54 10.46
CA THR A 129 14.36 9.00 11.57
C THR A 129 13.74 7.82 12.33
N ILE A 130 13.21 6.82 11.63
CA ILE A 130 12.64 5.63 12.26
C ILE A 130 13.70 4.88 13.08
N LEU A 131 14.92 4.73 12.57
CA LEU A 131 16.02 4.08 13.30
C LEU A 131 16.41 4.85 14.54
N ILE A 132 16.50 6.17 14.47
CA ILE A 132 16.80 7.05 15.61
C ILE A 132 15.70 6.91 16.69
N ASP A 133 14.42 6.96 16.30
CA ASP A 133 13.29 6.82 17.20
C ASP A 133 13.29 5.44 17.91
N GLN A 134 13.76 4.41 17.22
CA GLN A 134 13.92 3.06 17.77
C GLN A 134 15.26 2.86 18.49
N LYS A 135 16.09 3.92 18.64
CA LYS A 135 17.43 3.88 19.27
C LYS A 135 18.37 2.86 18.64
N VAL A 136 18.30 2.71 17.34
CA VAL A 136 19.19 1.84 16.56
C VAL A 136 20.36 2.67 16.05
N GLU A 137 21.58 2.27 16.43
CA GLU A 137 22.81 2.84 15.88
C GLU A 137 22.95 2.44 14.41
N GLN A 138 23.24 3.41 13.56
CA GLN A 138 23.37 3.21 12.13
C GLN A 138 24.58 3.95 11.58
N ASP A 139 25.22 3.34 10.59
CA ASP A 139 26.21 3.97 9.73
C ASP A 139 25.54 4.40 8.41
N ILE A 140 25.95 5.56 7.89
CA ILE A 140 25.36 6.15 6.67
C ILE A 140 25.58 5.24 5.46
N GLU A 141 26.74 4.61 5.33
CA GLU A 141 27.06 3.72 4.21
C GLU A 141 26.19 2.45 4.25
N THR A 142 26.01 1.89 5.43
CA THR A 142 25.14 0.73 5.67
C THR A 142 23.69 1.08 5.34
N LEU A 143 23.19 2.23 5.81
CA LEU A 143 21.83 2.68 5.51
C LEU A 143 21.61 2.90 4.01
N ASP A 144 22.54 3.56 3.31
CA ASP A 144 22.45 3.81 1.86
C ASP A 144 22.42 2.49 1.07
N THR A 145 23.10 1.45 1.55
CA THR A 145 23.03 0.12 0.92
C THR A 145 21.62 -0.47 0.97
N TYR A 146 20.93 -0.38 2.12
CA TYR A 146 19.54 -0.82 2.25
C TYR A 146 18.57 0.01 1.42
N VAL A 147 18.76 1.32 1.42
CA VAL A 147 17.96 2.24 0.60
C VAL A 147 18.12 1.92 -0.89
N LYS A 148 19.34 1.74 -1.39
CA LYS A 148 19.60 1.38 -2.80
C LYS A 148 18.94 0.06 -3.20
N ALA A 149 18.88 -0.91 -2.29
CA ALA A 149 18.31 -2.24 -2.56
C ALA A 149 16.77 -2.26 -2.54
N THR A 150 16.15 -1.29 -1.89
CA THR A 150 14.69 -1.35 -1.60
C THR A 150 13.88 -0.19 -2.17
N TYR A 151 14.51 0.94 -2.46
CA TYR A 151 13.81 2.09 -3.03
C TYR A 151 13.05 1.71 -4.31
N PRO A 152 11.80 2.13 -4.48
CA PRO A 152 11.03 3.07 -3.65
C PRO A 152 10.09 2.43 -2.60
N ASP A 153 10.24 1.16 -2.28
CA ASP A 153 9.38 0.43 -1.36
C ASP A 153 9.83 0.61 0.09
N LEU A 154 9.22 1.59 0.79
CA LEU A 154 9.54 1.90 2.18
C LEU A 154 9.26 0.73 3.14
N ARG A 155 8.18 -0.03 2.89
CA ARG A 155 7.83 -1.21 3.71
C ARG A 155 8.93 -2.26 3.62
N LYS A 156 9.39 -2.55 2.40
CA LYS A 156 10.50 -3.50 2.18
C LYS A 156 11.77 -3.03 2.86
N CYS A 157 12.08 -1.72 2.78
CA CYS A 157 13.24 -1.14 3.44
C CYS A 157 13.19 -1.33 4.95
N ILE A 158 12.08 -0.93 5.59
CA ILE A 158 11.90 -1.06 7.03
C ILE A 158 12.02 -2.52 7.48
N ASN A 159 11.37 -3.45 6.77
CA ASN A 159 11.45 -4.87 7.08
C ASN A 159 12.90 -5.39 6.99
N MET A 160 13.63 -5.04 5.94
CA MET A 160 15.03 -5.47 5.78
C MET A 160 15.92 -4.88 6.87
N VAL A 161 15.77 -3.62 7.20
CA VAL A 161 16.51 -2.94 8.26
C VAL A 161 16.19 -3.58 9.62
N GLN A 162 14.91 -3.86 9.91
CA GLN A 162 14.50 -4.52 11.15
C GLN A 162 15.10 -5.92 11.29
N MET A 163 15.10 -6.73 10.22
CA MET A 163 15.69 -8.08 10.22
C MET A 163 17.19 -8.07 10.43
N ASN A 164 17.87 -7.00 10.01
CA ASN A 164 19.34 -6.86 10.11
C ASN A 164 19.80 -5.94 11.26
N THR A 165 18.89 -5.60 12.17
CA THR A 165 19.25 -4.91 13.42
C THR A 165 19.55 -5.95 14.50
N ARG A 166 20.77 -5.92 15.04
CA ARG A 166 21.25 -6.82 16.13
C ARG A 166 21.85 -5.98 17.24
N ASP A 167 21.48 -6.28 18.47
CA ASP A 167 21.98 -5.59 19.67
C ASP A 167 21.90 -4.05 19.59
N GLY A 168 20.83 -3.54 19.01
CA GLY A 168 20.62 -2.10 18.82
C GLY A 168 21.47 -1.45 17.73
N LYS A 169 22.11 -2.23 16.85
CA LYS A 169 22.93 -1.74 15.75
C LYS A 169 22.51 -2.33 14.42
N LEU A 170 22.45 -1.50 13.38
CA LEU A 170 22.20 -1.94 12.01
C LEU A 170 23.48 -2.58 11.42
N VAL A 171 23.38 -3.84 11.04
CA VAL A 171 24.49 -4.60 10.45
C VAL A 171 24.39 -4.53 8.91
N PRO A 172 25.50 -4.41 8.18
CA PRO A 172 25.48 -4.49 6.72
C PRO A 172 24.82 -5.78 6.22
N PRO A 173 24.10 -5.76 5.08
CA PRO A 173 23.49 -6.97 4.54
C PRO A 173 24.54 -8.03 4.26
N ALA A 174 24.29 -9.27 4.64
CA ALA A 174 25.18 -10.38 4.33
C ALA A 174 25.37 -10.46 2.80
N LYS A 175 26.59 -10.75 2.34
CA LYS A 175 26.96 -10.78 0.91
C LYS A 175 26.09 -11.71 0.01
N GLY A 176 25.10 -12.39 0.57
CA GLY A 176 24.13 -13.23 -0.11
C GLY A 176 22.77 -12.58 -0.42
N ASP A 177 22.39 -11.50 0.29
CA ASP A 177 21.06 -10.88 0.13
C ASP A 177 20.99 -9.86 -1.03
N SER A 178 22.14 -9.47 -1.58
CA SER A 178 22.24 -8.61 -2.78
C SER A 178 21.99 -9.36 -4.10
N HIS A 179 21.79 -10.68 -4.05
CA HIS A 179 21.73 -11.52 -5.26
C HIS A 179 20.57 -11.24 -6.23
N GLN A 180 19.49 -10.57 -5.81
CA GLN A 180 18.40 -10.30 -6.77
C GLN A 180 18.74 -9.20 -7.80
N GLN A 181 19.57 -8.22 -7.43
CA GLN A 181 20.04 -7.22 -8.40
C GLN A 181 21.23 -7.75 -9.23
N ASP A 182 22.14 -8.48 -8.62
CA ASP A 182 23.24 -9.16 -9.30
C ASP A 182 22.75 -10.20 -10.33
N TYR A 183 21.68 -10.93 -10.00
CA TYR A 183 21.12 -11.91 -10.95
C TYR A 183 20.51 -11.24 -12.19
N ARG A 184 19.85 -10.10 -12.04
CA ARG A 184 19.30 -9.35 -13.19
C ARG A 184 20.38 -8.73 -14.05
N LEU A 185 21.41 -8.14 -13.44
CA LEU A 185 22.57 -7.60 -14.16
C LEU A 185 23.35 -8.71 -14.86
N LYS A 186 23.59 -9.81 -14.16
CA LYS A 186 24.28 -10.98 -14.72
C LYS A 186 23.48 -11.65 -15.85
N MET A 187 22.14 -11.71 -15.74
CA MET A 187 21.29 -12.15 -16.86
C MET A 187 21.39 -11.21 -18.06
N VAL A 188 21.36 -9.90 -17.85
CA VAL A 188 21.51 -8.92 -18.95
C VAL A 188 22.88 -9.00 -19.60
N GLU A 189 23.94 -9.23 -18.82
CA GLU A 189 25.30 -9.46 -19.35
C GLU A 189 25.40 -10.77 -20.16
N LEU A 190 24.83 -11.86 -19.63
CA LEU A 190 24.79 -13.15 -20.34
C LEU A 190 23.96 -13.08 -21.65
N PHE A 191 22.87 -12.30 -21.65
CA PHE A 191 22.12 -12.02 -22.87
C PHE A 191 22.93 -11.21 -23.90
N LYS A 192 23.69 -10.21 -23.44
CA LYS A 192 24.57 -9.41 -24.32
C LYS A 192 25.75 -10.21 -24.88
N GLU A 193 26.25 -11.18 -24.11
CA GLU A 193 27.35 -12.06 -24.54
C GLU A 193 26.91 -13.26 -25.40
N GLY A 194 25.61 -13.43 -25.66
CA GLY A 194 25.07 -14.51 -26.49
C GLY A 194 25.31 -15.92 -25.92
N LYS A 195 25.56 -16.04 -24.62
CA LYS A 195 25.88 -17.32 -23.94
C LYS A 195 24.67 -18.05 -23.35
N ILE A 196 23.47 -17.73 -23.80
CA ILE A 196 22.27 -18.46 -23.40
C ILE A 196 21.82 -19.27 -24.62
N ASN A 197 22.03 -20.59 -24.57
CA ASN A 197 21.39 -21.56 -25.41
C ASN A 197 20.03 -21.94 -24.86
#